data_f51fc05d5b7b2488595178ac1e3241c5
#
_entry.id   f51fc05d5b7b2488595178ac1e3241c5
#
_cell.length_a   1.000
_cell.length_b   1.000
_cell.length_c   1.000
_cell.angle_alpha   90.00
_cell.angle_beta   90.00
_cell.angle_gamma   90.00
#
_symmetry.space_group_name_H-M   'P 1'
#
loop_
_entity.id
_entity.type
_entity.pdbx_description
1 polymer ?
#
loop_
_entity_poly.entity_id
_entity_poly.type
_entity_poly.pdbx_seq_one_letter_code
_entity_poly.pdbx_strand_id
1 'polypeptide(L)'
;MSGPTADAIREVKLRVAAELGRARMPLGRSGGLGPGAVIELDRAEGDPIDLVVNGRRYATGRLVLVNGSEWAFQVEEILAGAPEATAGA
;
A
#
# COMPACT_ATOMS: atom_id res chain seq x y z
N MET A 1 27.20 -26.29 -0.46
CA MET A 1 27.15 -25.24 0.07
C MET A 1 25.94 -24.62 0.06
N SER A 2 25.05 -24.97 0.54
CA SER A 2 23.78 -24.37 0.50
C SER A 2 23.48 -23.66 1.75
N GLY A 3 24.29 -23.76 2.77
CA GLY A 3 23.94 -23.08 4.00
C GLY A 3 23.74 -21.60 3.85
N PRO A 4 24.67 -20.90 3.27
CA PRO A 4 24.48 -19.47 3.11
C PRO A 4 23.32 -19.18 2.22
N THR A 5 23.12 -19.98 1.23
CA THR A 5 22.00 -19.77 0.36
C THR A 5 20.69 -19.94 1.10
N ALA A 6 20.62 -20.96 1.91
CA ALA A 6 19.40 -21.20 2.63
C ALA A 6 19.08 -20.04 3.56
N ASP A 7 20.10 -19.50 4.19
CA ASP A 7 19.87 -18.36 5.04
C ASP A 7 19.44 -17.16 4.23
N ALA A 8 19.99 -17.01 3.05
CA ALA A 8 19.65 -15.85 2.25
C ALA A 8 18.21 -15.87 1.78
N ILE A 9 17.60 -17.03 1.73
CA ILE A 9 16.21 -17.05 1.33
C ILE A 9 15.26 -17.08 2.49
N ARG A 10 15.72 -16.73 3.66
CA ARG A 10 14.79 -16.55 4.75
C ARG A 10 13.78 -15.49 4.37
N GLU A 11 12.53 -15.81 4.51
CA GLU A 11 11.48 -14.89 4.15
C GLU A 11 11.31 -13.81 5.19
N VAL A 12 11.20 -12.58 4.73
CA VAL A 12 10.81 -11.47 5.58
C VAL A 12 9.50 -10.96 5.04
N LYS A 13 8.48 -11.00 5.87
CA LYS A 13 7.15 -10.60 5.44
C LYS A 13 6.96 -9.13 5.67
N LEU A 14 6.47 -8.45 4.65
CA LEU A 14 6.18 -7.03 4.71
C LEU A 14 4.68 -6.85 4.60
N ARG A 15 4.17 -5.87 5.32
CA ARG A 15 2.77 -5.49 5.16
C ARG A 15 2.71 -4.41 4.11
N VAL A 16 1.98 -4.69 3.05
CA VAL A 16 1.91 -3.79 1.91
C VAL A 16 0.46 -3.43 1.67
N ALA A 17 0.20 -2.16 1.50
CA ALA A 17 -1.14 -1.67 1.22
C ALA A 17 -1.08 -0.61 0.13
N ALA A 18 -2.08 -0.61 -0.72
CA ALA A 18 -2.25 0.45 -1.70
C ALA A 18 -3.29 1.42 -1.15
N GLU A 19 -2.90 2.67 -0.99
CA GLU A 19 -3.76 3.66 -0.38
C GLU A 19 -4.26 4.62 -1.44
N LEU A 20 -5.57 4.60 -1.67
CA LEU A 20 -6.16 5.44 -2.71
C LEU A 20 -6.18 6.90 -2.31
N GLY A 21 -6.32 7.18 -1.04
CA GLY A 21 -6.39 8.55 -0.55
C GLY A 21 -6.82 8.52 0.89
N ARG A 22 -6.98 9.69 1.46
CA ARG A 22 -7.33 9.82 2.87
C ARG A 22 -8.44 10.83 3.02
N ALA A 23 -9.18 10.67 4.09
CA ALA A 23 -10.22 11.61 4.45
C ALA A 23 -10.21 11.79 5.95
N ARG A 24 -10.66 12.95 6.39
CA ARG A 24 -10.84 13.23 7.81
C ARG A 24 -12.31 13.40 8.08
N MET A 25 -12.79 12.75 9.11
CA MET A 25 -14.20 12.82 9.44
C MET A 25 -14.33 13.08 10.93
N PRO A 26 -15.26 13.94 11.32
CA PRO A 26 -15.51 14.16 12.74
C PRO A 26 -16.04 12.89 13.36
N LEU A 27 -15.50 12.54 14.50
CA LEU A 27 -16.00 11.41 15.23
C LEU A 27 -17.33 11.77 15.85
N GLY A 28 -18.23 10.83 15.89
CA GLY A 28 -19.50 11.07 16.54
C GLY A 28 -20.58 11.64 15.67
N ARG A 29 -20.29 11.98 14.45
CA ARG A 29 -21.34 12.39 13.54
C ARG A 29 -22.16 11.19 13.13
N SER A 30 -23.42 11.29 13.28
CA SER A 30 -24.29 10.19 12.97
C SER A 30 -24.38 9.97 11.47
N GLY A 31 -24.56 8.75 11.09
CA GLY A 31 -24.84 8.40 9.71
C GLY A 31 -23.68 8.46 8.77
N GLY A 32 -22.48 8.64 9.28
CA GLY A 32 -21.36 8.86 8.39
C GLY A 32 -20.89 7.63 7.62
N LEU A 33 -21.00 6.46 8.20
CA LEU A 33 -20.34 5.30 7.62
C LEU A 33 -21.27 4.13 7.41
N GLY A 34 -22.49 4.39 7.03
CA GLY A 34 -23.41 3.32 6.72
C GLY A 34 -23.36 2.92 5.26
N PRO A 35 -24.12 1.90 4.91
CA PRO A 35 -24.21 1.50 3.52
C PRO A 35 -24.66 2.67 2.64
N GLY A 36 -24.01 2.83 1.51
CA GLY A 36 -24.34 3.92 0.60
C GLY A 36 -23.62 5.21 0.91
N ALA A 37 -22.84 5.26 2.00
CA ALA A 37 -22.11 6.49 2.32
C ALA A 37 -21.05 6.74 1.26
N VAL A 38 -20.82 8.03 0.99
CA VAL A 38 -19.78 8.46 0.07
C VAL A 38 -18.78 9.26 0.86
N ILE A 39 -17.54 8.83 0.81
CA ILE A 39 -16.47 9.48 1.54
C ILE A 39 -15.52 10.06 0.52
N GLU A 40 -15.39 11.39 0.55
CA GLU A 40 -14.49 12.05 -0.39
C GLU A 40 -13.07 11.92 0.10
N LEU A 41 -12.20 11.52 -0.81
CA LEU A 41 -10.80 11.36 -0.49
C LEU A 41 -10.03 12.56 -1.01
N ASP A 42 -8.82 12.70 -0.50
CA ASP A 42 -7.98 13.84 -0.86
C ASP A 42 -7.24 13.61 -2.17
N ARG A 43 -7.68 12.70 -2.99
CA ARG A 43 -7.07 12.40 -4.27
C ARG A 43 -8.12 12.43 -5.35
N ALA A 44 -7.73 12.83 -6.53
CA ALA A 44 -8.62 12.84 -7.68
C ALA A 44 -8.35 11.63 -8.57
N GLU A 45 -9.28 11.38 -9.46
CA GLU A 45 -9.11 10.31 -10.41
C GLU A 45 -7.88 10.60 -11.27
N GLY A 46 -7.03 9.60 -11.44
CA GLY A 46 -5.80 9.77 -12.19
C GLY A 46 -4.59 10.15 -11.36
N ASP A 47 -4.81 10.54 -10.11
CA ASP A 47 -3.67 10.81 -9.25
C ASP A 47 -2.95 9.51 -8.90
N PRO A 48 -1.65 9.59 -8.66
CA PRO A 48 -0.94 8.39 -8.23
C PRO A 48 -1.46 7.91 -6.89
N ILE A 49 -1.33 6.63 -6.69
CA ILE A 49 -1.76 5.96 -5.48
C ILE A 49 -0.52 5.64 -4.66
N ASP A 50 -0.63 5.73 -3.36
CA ASP A 50 0.51 5.45 -2.49
C ASP A 50 0.61 3.96 -2.20
N LEU A 51 1.82 3.46 -2.25
CA LEU A 51 2.13 2.13 -1.74
C LEU A 51 2.72 2.31 -0.36
N VAL A 52 2.07 1.73 0.62
CA VAL A 52 2.47 1.84 2.01
C VAL A 52 3.05 0.51 2.43
N VAL A 53 4.27 0.54 2.93
CA VAL A 53 4.95 -0.66 3.37
C VAL A 53 5.24 -0.50 4.84
N ASN A 54 4.74 -1.41 5.64
CA ASN A 54 4.88 -1.39 7.10
C ASN A 54 4.48 -0.04 7.68
N GLY A 55 3.39 0.51 7.15
CA GLY A 55 2.85 1.74 7.68
C GLY A 55 3.50 3.01 7.17
N ARG A 56 4.46 2.91 6.27
CA ARG A 56 5.14 4.09 5.74
C ARG A 56 4.97 4.19 4.25
N ARG A 57 4.80 5.40 3.76
CA ARG A 57 4.75 5.61 2.33
C ARG A 57 6.09 5.26 1.72
N TYR A 58 6.08 4.36 0.77
CA TYR A 58 7.29 3.87 0.14
C TYR A 58 7.38 4.28 -1.31
N ALA A 59 6.28 4.26 -2.02
CA ALA A 59 6.28 4.48 -3.47
C ALA A 59 4.94 5.02 -3.90
N THR A 60 4.90 5.50 -5.13
CA THR A 60 3.64 5.85 -5.78
C THR A 60 3.52 5.05 -7.06
N GLY A 61 2.31 4.90 -7.52
CA GLY A 61 2.05 4.14 -8.72
C GLY A 61 0.58 4.08 -9.01
N ARG A 62 0.15 2.99 -9.58
CA ARG A 62 -1.24 2.83 -9.96
C ARG A 62 -1.65 1.38 -9.84
N LEU A 63 -2.94 1.17 -9.72
CA LEU A 63 -3.48 -0.17 -9.76
C LEU A 63 -3.65 -0.61 -11.19
N VAL A 64 -3.29 -1.84 -11.45
CA VAL A 64 -3.42 -2.44 -12.77
C VAL A 64 -4.03 -3.82 -12.62
N LEU A 65 -4.56 -4.34 -13.69
CA LEU A 65 -5.06 -5.70 -13.71
C LEU A 65 -4.01 -6.61 -14.33
N VAL A 66 -3.80 -7.72 -13.69
CA VAL A 66 -2.90 -8.73 -14.24
C VAL A 66 -3.69 -10.02 -14.38
N ASN A 67 -3.25 -10.84 -15.30
CA ASN A 67 -3.92 -12.12 -15.58
C ASN A 67 -5.41 -11.95 -15.82
N GLY A 68 -5.79 -10.79 -16.33
CA GLY A 68 -7.17 -10.54 -16.71
C GLY A 68 -8.11 -10.15 -15.59
N SER A 69 -7.79 -10.41 -14.36
CA SER A 69 -8.76 -10.15 -13.31
C SER A 69 -8.17 -9.83 -11.94
N GLU A 70 -6.90 -9.94 -11.78
CA GLU A 70 -6.31 -9.71 -10.45
C GLU A 70 -5.76 -8.32 -10.35
N TRP A 71 -6.02 -7.65 -9.24
CA TRP A 71 -5.47 -6.34 -9.02
C TRP A 71 -4.02 -6.44 -8.60
N ALA A 72 -3.21 -5.55 -9.13
CA ALA A 72 -1.81 -5.44 -8.75
C ALA A 72 -1.44 -3.97 -8.69
N PHE A 73 -0.34 -3.66 -8.05
CA PHE A 73 0.15 -2.30 -7.95
C PHE A 73 1.41 -2.18 -8.81
N GLN A 74 1.38 -1.23 -9.73
CA GLN A 74 2.55 -0.97 -10.55
C GLN A 74 3.28 0.22 -9.98
N VAL A 75 4.51 0.01 -9.55
CA VAL A 75 5.31 1.07 -8.95
C VAL A 75 5.78 2.01 -10.05
N GLU A 76 5.58 3.29 -9.82
CA GLU A 76 6.05 4.31 -10.76
C GLU A 76 7.21 5.11 -10.20
N GLU A 77 7.17 5.40 -8.91
CA GLU A 77 8.23 6.21 -8.32
C GLU A 77 8.48 5.73 -6.91
N ILE A 78 9.73 5.59 -6.55
CA ILE A 78 10.13 5.22 -5.20
C ILE A 78 10.39 6.50 -4.44
N LEU A 79 9.74 6.65 -3.29
CA LEU A 79 9.86 7.85 -2.48
C LEU A 79 10.91 7.73 -1.39
N ALA A 80 11.21 6.51 -0.99
CA ALA A 80 12.15 6.28 0.10
C ALA A 80 13.07 5.16 -0.31
N GLY A 81 14.08 4.93 0.46
CA GLY A 81 14.95 3.79 0.22
C GLY A 81 14.18 2.49 0.38
N ALA A 82 14.83 1.39 0.07
CA ALA A 82 14.20 0.10 0.19
C ALA A 82 13.66 -0.07 1.60
N PRO A 83 12.50 -0.72 1.73
CA PRO A 83 11.97 -0.96 3.05
C PRO A 83 13.00 -1.73 3.84
N GLU A 84 13.12 -1.35 5.11
CA GLU A 84 14.08 -2.03 5.91
C GLU A 84 13.48 -3.33 6.32
N ALA A 85 13.72 -4.31 5.53
CA ALA A 85 13.18 -5.61 5.83
C ALA A 85 13.66 -6.08 7.17
N THR A 86 14.86 -5.68 7.47
CA THR A 86 15.39 -6.07 8.74
C THR A 86 14.82 -5.26 9.85
N ALA A 87 14.19 -4.20 9.52
CA ALA A 87 13.64 -3.40 10.58
C ALA A 87 12.74 -4.23 11.42
N GLY A 88 12.14 -5.16 10.82
CA GLY A 88 11.29 -6.01 11.56
C GLY A 88 12.01 -7.16 12.20
N ALA A 89 13.20 -7.29 11.89
CA ALA A 89 13.91 -8.46 12.41
C ALA A 89 14.37 -8.23 13.81
#